data_ec1c8529f0e2e9eeb00c281e5cd65e09
#
_entry.id   ec1c8529f0e2e9eeb00c281e5cd65e09
#
_cell.length_a   1.000
_cell.length_b   1.000
_cell.length_c   1.000
_cell.angle_alpha   90.00
_cell.angle_beta   90.00
_cell.angle_gamma   90.00
#
_symmetry.space_group_name_H-M   'P 1'
#
loop_
_entity.id
_entity.type
_entity.pdbx_description
1 polymer ?
#
loop_
_entity_poly.entity_id
_entity_poly.type
_entity_poly.pdbx_seq_one_letter_code
_entity_poly.pdbx_strand_id
1 'polypeptide(L)'
;MRALSLLMLVLTAPLWSWGDKGHRVVSSLAIRSLPEGPRAWFLGREAEGCEHASDPDHWKKDRKEGPRHFLDMEPYGDPEHLPRTLDEAKAKVGGDYYRMGVVPWIIQDRWRDLVEAFRGGDPAKVTLATAILGHYIADAHVPLHTTVNHDGQLTDQRGVHGRWETGLVERHIVAEDLPIQPAQPDEAFLQRPWDWLVASHGLVPQLLADDREADRTTPQDSHGKQRSPAYWTVFWARQGPVVEQQLQLAGKHLGDAILSAWIAAGNPPSAARPAS
;
A
#
# COMPACT_ATOMS: atom_id res chain seq x y z
N MET A 1 40.98 32.21 4.90
CA MET A 1 40.48 30.83 4.88
C MET A 1 38.95 30.89 4.70
N ARG A 2 38.45 30.59 3.49
CA ARG A 2 37.03 30.62 3.19
C ARG A 2 36.49 29.18 3.39
N ALA A 3 35.60 28.99 4.35
CA ALA A 3 34.93 27.73 4.56
C ALA A 3 33.95 27.50 3.40
N LEU A 4 34.17 26.44 2.63
CA LEU A 4 33.27 25.96 1.60
C LEU A 4 32.17 25.14 2.32
N SER A 5 31.01 25.72 2.49
CA SER A 5 29.82 24.98 2.95
C SER A 5 29.35 24.05 1.82
N LEU A 6 29.60 22.77 1.99
CA LEU A 6 29.09 21.73 1.10
C LEU A 6 27.60 21.58 1.34
N LEU A 7 26.79 22.18 0.47
CA LEU A 7 25.35 22.01 0.45
C LEU A 7 25.06 20.59 -0.04
N MET A 8 24.81 19.66 0.89
CA MET A 8 24.28 18.33 0.55
C MET A 8 22.90 18.50 -0.04
N LEU A 9 22.80 18.41 -1.36
CA LEU A 9 21.54 18.27 -2.06
C LEU A 9 21.00 16.87 -1.74
N VAL A 10 20.10 16.78 -0.77
CA VAL A 10 19.31 15.56 -0.55
C VAL A 10 18.38 15.47 -1.75
N LEU A 11 18.78 14.73 -2.77
CA LEU A 11 17.91 14.25 -3.82
C LEU A 11 16.93 13.29 -3.14
N THR A 12 15.74 13.78 -2.79
CA THR A 12 14.63 12.93 -2.45
C THR A 12 14.26 12.15 -3.70
N ALA A 13 14.69 10.88 -3.75
CA ALA A 13 14.12 9.93 -4.70
C ALA A 13 12.60 9.95 -4.48
N PRO A 14 11.77 9.95 -5.53
CA PRO A 14 10.34 9.83 -5.36
C PRO A 14 10.07 8.51 -4.61
N LEU A 15 9.42 8.60 -3.47
CA LEU A 15 8.87 7.44 -2.77
C LEU A 15 7.80 6.86 -3.70
N TRP A 16 8.09 5.75 -4.32
CA TRP A 16 7.19 5.00 -5.17
C TRP A 16 6.42 4.06 -4.25
N SER A 17 5.15 4.17 -4.24
CA SER A 17 4.17 3.25 -3.69
C SER A 17 3.90 2.17 -4.75
N TRP A 18 3.25 1.06 -4.50
CA TRP A 18 2.96 -0.08 -5.42
C TRP A 18 2.99 0.23 -6.94
N GLY A 19 3.38 1.41 -7.35
CA GLY A 19 3.21 1.95 -8.69
C GLY A 19 1.73 2.01 -9.09
N ASP A 20 1.40 2.74 -10.14
CA ASP A 20 0.00 2.85 -10.61
C ASP A 20 -0.65 1.48 -10.83
N LYS A 21 0.09 0.52 -11.36
CA LYS A 21 -0.43 -0.80 -11.69
C LYS A 21 -0.83 -1.60 -10.46
N GLY A 22 -0.01 -1.63 -9.40
CA GLY A 22 -0.30 -2.38 -8.19
C GLY A 22 -1.55 -1.87 -7.48
N HIS A 23 -1.71 -0.56 -7.32
CA HIS A 23 -2.91 0.04 -6.74
C HIS A 23 -4.17 -0.26 -7.55
N ARG A 24 -4.10 -0.21 -8.88
CA ARG A 24 -5.21 -0.59 -9.78
C ARG A 24 -5.58 -2.06 -9.62
N VAL A 25 -4.60 -2.96 -9.51
CA VAL A 25 -4.82 -4.38 -9.27
C VAL A 25 -5.57 -4.59 -7.97
N VAL A 26 -5.14 -3.97 -6.87
CA VAL A 26 -5.80 -4.05 -5.56
C VAL A 26 -7.25 -3.57 -5.63
N SER A 27 -7.51 -2.42 -6.26
CA SER A 27 -8.87 -1.88 -6.45
C SER A 27 -9.76 -2.83 -7.27
N SER A 28 -9.23 -3.38 -8.37
CA SER A 28 -9.94 -4.35 -9.21
C SER A 28 -10.30 -5.62 -8.44
N LEU A 29 -9.36 -6.22 -7.72
CA LEU A 29 -9.59 -7.41 -6.91
C LEU A 29 -10.67 -7.16 -5.84
N ALA A 30 -10.60 -6.01 -5.17
CA ALA A 30 -11.55 -5.64 -4.13
C ALA A 30 -12.98 -5.50 -4.68
N ILE A 31 -13.19 -4.73 -5.75
CA ILE A 31 -14.52 -4.53 -6.33
C ILE A 31 -15.12 -5.85 -6.82
N ARG A 32 -14.30 -6.70 -7.44
CA ARG A 32 -14.71 -8.02 -7.94
C ARG A 32 -15.04 -9.00 -6.82
N SER A 33 -14.51 -8.81 -5.60
CA SER A 33 -14.74 -9.66 -4.43
C SER A 33 -16.09 -9.41 -3.74
N LEU A 34 -16.75 -8.26 -4.03
CA LEU A 34 -17.93 -7.79 -3.32
C LEU A 34 -19.17 -8.62 -3.65
N PRO A 35 -20.06 -8.88 -2.67
CA PRO A 35 -21.41 -9.37 -2.94
C PRO A 35 -22.28 -8.31 -3.64
N GLU A 36 -23.41 -8.72 -4.18
CA GLU A 36 -24.28 -7.91 -5.03
C GLU A 36 -24.62 -6.52 -4.44
N GLY A 37 -25.00 -6.45 -3.17
CA GLY A 37 -25.43 -5.21 -2.52
C GLY A 37 -24.41 -4.06 -2.63
N PRO A 38 -23.23 -4.17 -2.00
CA PRO A 38 -22.19 -3.13 -2.10
C PRO A 38 -21.60 -3.05 -3.51
N ARG A 39 -21.53 -4.14 -4.29
CA ARG A 39 -21.03 -4.13 -5.66
C ARG A 39 -21.86 -3.24 -6.58
N ALA A 40 -23.16 -3.12 -6.34
CA ALA A 40 -24.05 -2.27 -7.12
C ALA A 40 -23.63 -0.78 -7.15
N TRP A 41 -22.84 -0.32 -6.15
CA TRP A 41 -22.31 1.04 -6.09
C TRP A 41 -21.24 1.34 -7.12
N PHE A 42 -20.57 0.30 -7.63
CA PHE A 42 -19.44 0.39 -8.57
C PHE A 42 -19.82 0.06 -10.02
N LEU A 43 -21.10 -0.25 -10.29
CA LEU A 43 -21.55 -0.57 -11.65
C LEU A 43 -21.29 0.59 -12.61
N GLY A 44 -20.51 0.34 -13.67
CA GLY A 44 -20.10 1.34 -14.65
C GLY A 44 -19.03 2.33 -14.15
N ARG A 45 -18.46 2.14 -12.94
CA ARG A 45 -17.44 2.99 -12.32
C ARG A 45 -16.17 2.24 -11.92
N GLU A 46 -16.06 0.96 -12.27
CA GLU A 46 -14.91 0.13 -11.90
C GLU A 46 -13.59 0.72 -12.43
N ALA A 47 -13.60 1.21 -13.69
CA ALA A 47 -12.44 1.87 -14.28
C ALA A 47 -12.06 3.17 -13.54
N GLU A 48 -13.05 4.00 -13.17
CA GLU A 48 -12.87 5.24 -12.40
C GLU A 48 -12.20 4.94 -11.04
N GLY A 49 -12.68 3.90 -10.32
CA GLY A 49 -12.09 3.47 -9.06
C GLY A 49 -10.63 3.02 -9.19
N CYS A 50 -10.29 2.36 -10.30
CA CYS A 50 -8.91 1.98 -10.59
C CYS A 50 -8.04 3.19 -10.97
N GLU A 51 -8.57 4.18 -11.71
CA GLU A 51 -7.83 5.38 -12.11
C GLU A 51 -7.44 6.26 -10.92
N HIS A 52 -8.32 6.40 -9.94
CA HIS A 52 -8.07 7.19 -8.72
C HIS A 52 -7.24 6.45 -7.66
N ALA A 53 -6.89 5.19 -7.88
CA ALA A 53 -6.19 4.38 -6.88
C ALA A 53 -4.78 4.91 -6.54
N SER A 54 -4.14 5.68 -7.42
CA SER A 54 -2.81 6.28 -7.21
C SER A 54 -2.86 7.79 -6.88
N ASP A 55 -4.05 8.39 -6.74
CA ASP A 55 -4.17 9.84 -6.48
C ASP A 55 -3.36 10.31 -5.27
N PRO A 56 -3.33 9.60 -4.11
CA PRO A 56 -2.56 10.03 -2.95
C PRO A 56 -1.05 10.19 -3.24
N ASP A 57 -0.47 9.40 -4.15
CA ASP A 57 0.91 9.57 -4.56
C ASP A 57 1.19 10.93 -5.24
N HIS A 58 0.20 11.48 -5.91
CA HIS A 58 0.29 12.78 -6.56
C HIS A 58 0.15 13.96 -5.58
N TRP A 59 -0.33 13.71 -4.35
CA TRP A 59 -0.47 14.74 -3.30
C TRP A 59 0.82 15.00 -2.52
N LYS A 60 1.90 14.28 -2.77
CA LYS A 60 3.20 14.38 -2.07
C LYS A 60 3.90 15.75 -2.16
N LYS A 61 3.33 16.70 -2.93
CA LYS A 61 3.71 18.12 -2.84
C LYS A 61 3.38 18.70 -1.46
N ASP A 62 2.36 18.20 -0.77
CA ASP A 62 2.15 18.43 0.64
C ASP A 62 3.12 17.56 1.44
N ARG A 63 4.02 18.18 2.21
CA ARG A 63 5.00 17.49 3.07
C ARG A 63 4.35 16.58 4.12
N LYS A 64 3.06 16.78 4.40
CA LYS A 64 2.29 15.93 5.33
C LYS A 64 1.80 14.64 4.69
N GLU A 65 1.77 14.56 3.36
CA GLU A 65 1.28 13.38 2.67
C GLU A 65 2.25 12.20 2.78
N GLY A 66 3.55 12.40 2.55
CA GLY A 66 4.53 11.33 2.57
C GLY A 66 4.40 10.36 3.77
N PRO A 67 4.36 10.85 5.03
CA PRO A 67 4.23 9.98 6.21
C PRO A 67 2.90 9.20 6.32
N ARG A 68 1.91 9.49 5.50
CA ARG A 68 0.63 8.76 5.50
C ARG A 68 0.69 7.41 4.83
N HIS A 69 1.76 7.13 4.06
CA HIS A 69 1.92 5.93 3.25
C HIS A 69 2.64 4.78 3.97
N PHE A 70 3.21 5.01 5.14
CA PHE A 70 4.07 4.03 5.82
C PHE A 70 3.98 4.11 7.34
N LEU A 71 4.61 3.13 8.01
CA LEU A 71 4.91 3.14 9.44
C LEU A 71 6.26 2.48 9.67
N ASP A 72 7.30 3.26 9.93
CA ASP A 72 8.59 2.74 10.38
C ASP A 72 8.43 2.10 11.76
N MET A 73 8.59 0.78 11.85
CA MET A 73 8.25 0.05 13.08
C MET A 73 9.40 0.02 14.09
N GLU A 74 10.65 0.01 13.64
CA GLU A 74 11.82 -0.12 14.50
C GLU A 74 11.92 0.93 15.62
N PRO A 75 11.55 2.21 15.39
CA PRO A 75 11.55 3.22 16.46
C PRO A 75 10.59 2.89 17.61
N TYR A 76 9.56 2.10 17.36
CA TYR A 76 8.58 1.68 18.36
C TYR A 76 8.99 0.41 19.13
N GLY A 77 10.04 -0.29 18.68
CA GLY A 77 10.55 -1.50 19.32
C GLY A 77 9.83 -2.76 18.85
N ASP A 78 9.33 -3.55 19.80
CA ASP A 78 8.67 -4.82 19.51
C ASP A 78 7.39 -4.61 18.65
N PRO A 79 7.26 -5.30 17.50
CA PRO A 79 6.07 -5.27 16.67
C PRO A 79 4.76 -5.64 17.38
N GLU A 80 4.83 -6.46 18.43
CA GLU A 80 3.65 -6.83 19.23
C GLU A 80 3.13 -5.66 20.10
N HIS A 81 3.98 -4.65 20.32
CA HIS A 81 3.69 -3.50 21.18
C HIS A 81 3.63 -2.16 20.44
N LEU A 82 3.21 -2.18 19.18
CA LEU A 82 3.01 -0.97 18.41
C LEU A 82 1.94 -0.06 19.04
N PRO A 83 2.11 1.26 18.96
CA PRO A 83 1.11 2.21 19.44
C PRO A 83 -0.19 2.05 18.66
N ARG A 84 -1.31 2.03 19.36
CA ARG A 84 -2.65 1.94 18.75
C ARG A 84 -3.30 3.32 18.59
N THR A 85 -2.78 4.32 19.31
CA THR A 85 -3.23 5.72 19.22
C THR A 85 -2.06 6.66 18.91
N LEU A 86 -2.36 7.83 18.36
CA LEU A 86 -1.35 8.85 18.09
C LEU A 86 -0.71 9.37 19.39
N ASP A 87 -1.44 9.38 20.49
CA ASP A 87 -0.91 9.78 21.80
C ASP A 87 0.11 8.75 22.33
N GLU A 88 -0.16 7.46 22.16
CA GLU A 88 0.81 6.41 22.46
C GLU A 88 2.05 6.51 21.57
N ALA A 89 1.87 6.76 20.25
CA ALA A 89 2.98 6.95 19.33
C ALA A 89 3.85 8.14 19.77
N LYS A 90 3.22 9.25 20.09
CA LYS A 90 3.89 10.46 20.60
C LYS A 90 4.59 10.21 21.94
N ALA A 91 3.99 9.44 22.83
CA ALA A 91 4.60 9.08 24.11
C ALA A 91 5.86 8.21 23.91
N LYS A 92 5.88 7.31 22.91
CA LYS A 92 7.02 6.43 22.63
C LYS A 92 8.19 7.15 21.95
N VAL A 93 7.93 7.95 20.90
CA VAL A 93 8.98 8.53 20.04
C VAL A 93 9.00 10.06 20.04
N GLY A 94 8.20 10.72 20.89
CA GLY A 94 8.19 12.18 21.03
C GLY A 94 7.53 12.89 19.85
N GLY A 95 7.96 14.14 19.61
CA GLY A 95 7.39 15.02 18.58
C GLY A 95 7.59 14.53 17.13
N ASP A 96 8.52 13.61 16.91
CA ASP A 96 8.83 13.08 15.58
C ASP A 96 7.91 11.91 15.14
N TYR A 97 6.92 11.51 15.96
CA TYR A 97 6.03 10.38 15.68
C TYR A 97 5.41 10.44 14.27
N TYR A 98 5.07 11.63 13.78
CA TYR A 98 4.48 11.78 12.46
C TYR A 98 5.46 11.42 11.34
N ARG A 99 6.75 11.70 11.53
CA ARG A 99 7.82 11.37 10.57
C ARG A 99 8.11 9.87 10.51
N MET A 100 7.76 9.13 11.56
CA MET A 100 7.84 7.65 11.58
C MET A 100 6.71 6.98 10.80
N GLY A 101 5.82 7.78 10.20
CA GLY A 101 4.68 7.29 9.45
C GLY A 101 3.42 7.10 10.29
N VAL A 102 2.27 7.23 9.63
CA VAL A 102 0.95 7.24 10.29
C VAL A 102 -0.12 6.45 9.53
N VAL A 103 0.28 5.57 8.61
CA VAL A 103 -0.64 4.84 7.72
C VAL A 103 -1.78 4.10 8.44
N PRO A 104 -1.61 3.43 9.63
CA PRO A 104 -2.71 2.70 10.24
C PRO A 104 -3.85 3.62 10.69
N TRP A 105 -3.53 4.81 11.18
CA TRP A 105 -4.55 5.81 11.56
C TRP A 105 -5.20 6.45 10.33
N ILE A 106 -4.46 6.64 9.25
CA ILE A 106 -5.01 7.13 7.98
C ILE A 106 -6.01 6.11 7.40
N ILE A 107 -5.70 4.82 7.43
CA ILE A 107 -6.65 3.77 7.01
C ILE A 107 -7.95 3.86 7.81
N GLN A 108 -7.87 4.04 9.14
CA GLN A 108 -9.06 4.21 9.98
C GLN A 108 -9.88 5.43 9.57
N ASP A 109 -9.23 6.58 9.32
CA ASP A 109 -9.91 7.81 8.93
C ASP A 109 -10.55 7.68 7.55
N ARG A 110 -9.84 7.14 6.56
CA ARG A 110 -10.38 6.90 5.21
C ARG A 110 -11.52 5.89 5.21
N TRP A 111 -11.48 4.90 6.10
CA TRP A 111 -12.61 3.99 6.25
C TRP A 111 -13.87 4.71 6.80
N ARG A 112 -13.70 5.60 7.76
CA ARG A 112 -14.81 6.44 8.25
C ARG A 112 -15.37 7.33 7.14
N ASP A 113 -14.51 7.93 6.30
CA ASP A 113 -14.93 8.70 5.14
C ASP A 113 -15.75 7.85 4.15
N LEU A 114 -15.37 6.59 3.94
CA LEU A 114 -16.13 5.67 3.09
C LEU A 114 -17.51 5.35 3.68
N VAL A 115 -17.61 5.17 5.00
CA VAL A 115 -18.92 5.01 5.69
C VAL A 115 -19.81 6.23 5.42
N GLU A 116 -19.27 7.44 5.58
CA GLU A 116 -20.04 8.68 5.32
C GLU A 116 -20.39 8.85 3.83
N ALA A 117 -19.50 8.42 2.91
CA ALA A 117 -19.80 8.44 1.49
C ALA A 117 -21.00 7.53 1.14
N PHE A 118 -21.06 6.32 1.72
CA PHE A 118 -22.22 5.42 1.57
C PHE A 118 -23.50 6.04 2.14
N ARG A 119 -23.44 6.67 3.33
CA ARG A 119 -24.58 7.39 3.93
C ARG A 119 -25.06 8.55 3.06
N GLY A 120 -24.14 9.22 2.38
CA GLY A 120 -24.43 10.33 1.48
C GLY A 120 -25.11 9.93 0.18
N GLY A 121 -25.11 8.65 -0.20
CA GLY A 121 -25.86 8.12 -1.33
C GLY A 121 -25.30 8.47 -2.72
N ASP A 122 -24.09 9.01 -2.83
CA ASP A 122 -23.45 9.40 -4.10
C ASP A 122 -22.44 8.35 -4.55
N PRO A 123 -22.70 7.57 -5.63
CA PRO A 123 -21.79 6.54 -6.10
C PRO A 123 -20.39 7.07 -6.51
N ALA A 124 -20.29 8.28 -7.04
CA ALA A 124 -19.00 8.86 -7.39
C ALA A 124 -18.13 9.11 -6.14
N LYS A 125 -18.74 9.61 -5.06
CA LYS A 125 -18.04 9.79 -3.78
C LYS A 125 -17.64 8.47 -3.15
N VAL A 126 -18.49 7.45 -3.23
CA VAL A 126 -18.18 6.09 -2.77
C VAL A 126 -17.00 5.53 -3.55
N THR A 127 -17.00 5.66 -4.89
CA THR A 127 -15.90 5.20 -5.75
C THR A 127 -14.58 5.89 -5.39
N LEU A 128 -14.59 7.22 -5.26
CA LEU A 128 -13.39 7.98 -4.90
C LEU A 128 -12.89 7.64 -3.49
N ALA A 129 -13.78 7.59 -2.49
CA ALA A 129 -13.40 7.23 -1.12
C ALA A 129 -12.83 5.82 -1.04
N THR A 130 -13.38 4.88 -1.83
CA THR A 130 -12.85 3.51 -1.95
C THR A 130 -11.44 3.49 -2.54
N ALA A 131 -11.21 4.22 -3.62
CA ALA A 131 -9.91 4.30 -4.28
C ALA A 131 -8.84 4.85 -3.33
N ILE A 132 -9.15 5.94 -2.62
CA ILE A 132 -8.25 6.56 -1.64
C ILE A 132 -7.96 5.62 -0.45
N LEU A 133 -8.99 4.95 0.10
CA LEU A 133 -8.78 3.96 1.16
C LEU A 133 -7.93 2.80 0.67
N GLY A 134 -8.22 2.32 -0.55
CA GLY A 134 -7.52 1.21 -1.20
C GLY A 134 -6.03 1.48 -1.37
N HIS A 135 -5.66 2.72 -1.67
CA HIS A 135 -4.27 3.14 -1.75
C HIS A 135 -3.51 2.84 -0.45
N TYR A 136 -3.98 3.35 0.68
CA TYR A 136 -3.29 3.17 1.98
C TYR A 136 -3.36 1.72 2.49
N ILE A 137 -4.44 0.98 2.16
CA ILE A 137 -4.48 -0.47 2.45
C ILE A 137 -3.42 -1.20 1.63
N ALA A 138 -3.26 -0.88 0.34
CA ALA A 138 -2.23 -1.46 -0.49
C ALA A 138 -0.83 -1.16 0.05
N ASP A 139 -0.57 0.08 0.47
CA ASP A 139 0.69 0.49 1.09
C ASP A 139 1.02 -0.29 2.36
N ALA A 140 0.03 -0.59 3.21
CA ALA A 140 0.22 -1.41 4.40
C ALA A 140 0.63 -2.86 4.10
N HIS A 141 0.49 -3.30 2.82
CA HIS A 141 0.93 -4.62 2.34
C HIS A 141 2.28 -4.58 1.60
N VAL A 142 2.93 -3.42 1.52
CA VAL A 142 4.31 -3.30 1.04
C VAL A 142 5.27 -3.51 2.20
N PRO A 143 6.10 -4.58 2.22
CA PRO A 143 7.04 -4.81 3.32
C PRO A 143 7.93 -3.60 3.60
N LEU A 144 8.41 -2.93 2.55
CA LEU A 144 9.32 -1.79 2.65
C LEU A 144 8.65 -0.49 3.17
N HIS A 145 7.32 -0.45 3.28
CA HIS A 145 6.58 0.62 3.97
C HIS A 145 6.52 0.44 5.50
N THR A 146 7.20 -0.57 6.03
CA THR A 146 7.14 -0.89 7.47
C THR A 146 8.49 -0.74 8.18
N THR A 147 9.52 -0.29 7.49
CA THR A 147 10.90 -0.28 7.98
C THR A 147 11.64 1.02 7.64
N VAL A 148 12.47 1.49 8.57
CA VAL A 148 13.43 2.59 8.33
C VAL A 148 14.40 2.30 7.18
N ASN A 149 14.61 1.02 6.83
CA ASN A 149 15.43 0.59 5.69
C ASN A 149 14.61 0.49 4.39
N HIS A 150 13.66 1.38 4.22
CA HIS A 150 12.64 1.33 3.18
C HIS A 150 13.17 1.21 1.74
N ASP A 151 14.35 1.72 1.43
CA ASP A 151 14.96 1.63 0.09
C ASP A 151 16.28 0.82 0.08
N GLY A 152 16.53 0.03 1.14
CA GLY A 152 17.77 -0.74 1.28
C GLY A 152 18.99 0.13 1.55
N GLN A 153 18.81 1.39 1.94
CA GLN A 153 19.90 2.35 2.17
C GLN A 153 20.81 1.98 3.34
N LEU A 154 20.31 1.16 4.28
CA LEU A 154 21.10 0.67 5.41
C LEU A 154 21.81 -0.67 5.12
N THR A 155 21.52 -1.29 3.99
CA THR A 155 22.01 -2.61 3.59
C THR A 155 22.74 -2.61 2.24
N ASP A 156 23.05 -1.41 1.71
CA ASP A 156 23.69 -1.20 0.39
C ASP A 156 22.87 -1.79 -0.78
N GLN A 157 21.54 -1.67 -0.69
CA GLN A 157 20.58 -2.20 -1.69
C GLN A 157 19.68 -1.11 -2.25
N ARG A 158 20.17 0.13 -2.34
CA ARG A 158 19.35 1.27 -2.79
C ARG A 158 18.56 0.97 -4.06
N GLY A 159 17.32 1.43 -4.07
CA GLY A 159 16.36 1.20 -5.15
C GLY A 159 15.62 -0.14 -5.04
N VAL A 160 15.81 -0.93 -3.97
CA VAL A 160 15.10 -2.20 -3.78
C VAL A 160 13.59 -1.98 -3.67
N HIS A 161 13.17 -0.87 -3.11
CA HIS A 161 11.78 -0.48 -3.00
C HIS A 161 11.08 -0.49 -4.38
N GLY A 162 11.52 0.38 -5.28
CA GLY A 162 10.95 0.44 -6.62
C GLY A 162 11.16 -0.84 -7.44
N ARG A 163 12.23 -1.62 -7.17
CA ARG A 163 12.41 -2.92 -7.80
C ARG A 163 11.33 -3.92 -7.38
N TRP A 164 10.99 -3.96 -6.11
CA TRP A 164 10.01 -4.92 -5.59
C TRP A 164 8.58 -4.53 -5.98
N GLU A 165 8.13 -3.35 -5.60
CA GLU A 165 6.74 -2.94 -5.73
C GLU A 165 6.31 -2.52 -7.15
N THR A 166 7.24 -1.90 -7.91
CA THR A 166 6.96 -1.47 -9.29
C THR A 166 7.60 -2.42 -10.28
N GLY A 167 8.90 -2.72 -10.09
CA GLY A 167 9.67 -3.49 -11.05
C GLY A 167 9.15 -4.90 -11.29
N LEU A 168 8.80 -5.64 -10.23
CA LEU A 168 8.23 -6.98 -10.35
C LEU A 168 6.78 -6.94 -10.84
N VAL A 169 5.98 -6.02 -10.32
CA VAL A 169 4.56 -5.89 -10.67
C VAL A 169 4.36 -5.55 -12.15
N GLU A 170 5.10 -4.57 -12.65
CA GLU A 170 4.99 -4.18 -14.07
C GLU A 170 5.35 -5.32 -15.03
N ARG A 171 6.33 -6.16 -14.64
CA ARG A 171 6.83 -7.23 -15.50
C ARG A 171 5.99 -8.50 -15.48
N HIS A 172 5.33 -8.78 -14.36
CA HIS A 172 4.83 -10.14 -14.14
C HIS A 172 3.36 -10.21 -13.72
N ILE A 173 2.77 -9.16 -13.16
CA ILE A 173 1.40 -9.24 -12.66
C ILE A 173 0.40 -8.96 -13.78
N VAL A 174 -0.58 -9.83 -13.89
CA VAL A 174 -1.81 -9.66 -14.67
C VAL A 174 -2.98 -9.79 -13.69
N ALA A 175 -3.79 -8.76 -13.55
CA ALA A 175 -4.83 -8.69 -12.52
C ALA A 175 -5.88 -9.80 -12.66
N GLU A 176 -6.15 -10.22 -13.90
CA GLU A 176 -7.13 -11.28 -14.24
C GLU A 176 -6.67 -12.65 -13.80
N ASP A 177 -5.35 -12.87 -13.70
CA ASP A 177 -4.76 -14.16 -13.31
C ASP A 177 -4.73 -14.36 -11.79
N LEU A 178 -4.92 -13.28 -11.01
CA LEU A 178 -4.92 -13.38 -9.56
C LEU A 178 -6.27 -13.87 -9.03
N PRO A 179 -6.28 -14.89 -8.15
CA PRO A 179 -7.50 -15.41 -7.56
C PRO A 179 -8.21 -14.38 -6.68
N ILE A 180 -9.53 -14.32 -6.81
CA ILE A 180 -10.37 -13.44 -6.02
C ILE A 180 -10.84 -14.18 -4.77
N GLN A 181 -10.59 -13.59 -3.61
CA GLN A 181 -11.16 -14.06 -2.35
C GLN A 181 -12.42 -13.25 -2.04
N PRO A 182 -13.59 -13.89 -1.81
CA PRO A 182 -14.83 -13.16 -1.50
C PRO A 182 -14.67 -12.26 -0.27
N ALA A 183 -15.18 -11.03 -0.36
CA ALA A 183 -15.20 -10.10 0.76
C ALA A 183 -16.02 -10.66 1.92
N GLN A 184 -15.53 -10.45 3.14
CA GLN A 184 -16.20 -10.82 4.38
C GLN A 184 -16.34 -9.59 5.28
N PRO A 185 -17.44 -9.45 6.03
CA PRO A 185 -17.56 -8.35 6.98
C PRO A 185 -16.58 -8.54 8.14
N ASP A 186 -15.99 -7.46 8.59
CA ASP A 186 -15.07 -7.45 9.74
C ASP A 186 -15.47 -6.36 10.73
N GLU A 187 -16.05 -6.76 11.86
CA GLU A 187 -16.46 -5.85 12.93
C GLU A 187 -15.25 -5.19 13.62
N ALA A 188 -14.08 -5.83 13.57
CA ALA A 188 -12.84 -5.32 14.14
C ALA A 188 -11.95 -4.59 13.11
N PHE A 189 -12.49 -4.19 11.95
CA PHE A 189 -11.72 -3.61 10.85
C PHE A 189 -10.74 -2.52 11.29
N LEU A 190 -11.18 -1.63 12.19
CA LEU A 190 -10.34 -0.51 12.67
C LEU A 190 -9.08 -0.97 13.43
N GLN A 191 -8.97 -2.23 13.82
CA GLN A 191 -7.78 -2.80 14.47
C GLN A 191 -6.86 -3.54 13.49
N ARG A 192 -7.36 -3.93 12.31
CA ARG A 192 -6.63 -4.75 11.33
C ARG A 192 -5.38 -4.11 10.73
N PRO A 193 -5.31 -2.78 10.50
CA PRO A 193 -4.12 -2.19 9.88
C PRO A 193 -2.80 -2.56 10.58
N TRP A 194 -2.82 -2.71 11.90
CA TRP A 194 -1.61 -3.12 12.64
C TRP A 194 -1.21 -4.57 12.39
N ASP A 195 -2.19 -5.47 12.27
CA ASP A 195 -1.93 -6.88 11.97
C ASP A 195 -1.28 -7.03 10.57
N TRP A 196 -1.76 -6.24 9.59
CA TRP A 196 -1.20 -6.22 8.23
C TRP A 196 0.21 -5.68 8.20
N LEU A 197 0.47 -4.58 8.90
CA LEU A 197 1.80 -3.98 9.00
C LEU A 197 2.80 -4.94 9.66
N VAL A 198 2.42 -5.60 10.75
CA VAL A 198 3.27 -6.59 11.43
C VAL A 198 3.60 -7.76 10.49
N ALA A 199 2.59 -8.28 9.79
CA ALA A 199 2.78 -9.36 8.82
C ALA A 199 3.71 -8.92 7.67
N SER A 200 3.50 -7.72 7.11
CA SER A 200 4.34 -7.15 6.04
C SER A 200 5.78 -6.92 6.52
N HIS A 201 5.96 -6.41 7.75
CA HIS A 201 7.28 -6.20 8.35
C HIS A 201 8.08 -7.51 8.45
N GLY A 202 7.41 -8.59 8.82
CA GLY A 202 8.02 -9.92 8.90
C GLY A 202 8.63 -10.41 7.59
N LEU A 203 8.23 -9.84 6.44
CA LEU A 203 8.76 -10.19 5.11
C LEU A 203 10.04 -9.43 4.73
N VAL A 204 10.35 -8.33 5.41
CA VAL A 204 11.49 -7.45 5.07
C VAL A 204 12.83 -8.18 5.05
N PRO A 205 13.20 -9.01 6.06
CA PRO A 205 14.51 -9.66 6.06
C PRO A 205 14.71 -10.58 4.85
N GLN A 206 13.67 -11.35 4.48
CA GLN A 206 13.77 -12.29 3.36
C GLN A 206 13.78 -11.54 2.02
N LEU A 207 12.98 -10.47 1.87
CA LEU A 207 12.99 -9.63 0.68
C LEU A 207 14.39 -9.06 0.41
N LEU A 208 15.05 -8.50 1.44
CA LEU A 208 16.39 -7.96 1.31
C LEU A 208 17.43 -9.05 1.03
N ALA A 209 17.27 -10.25 1.61
CA ALA A 209 18.15 -11.38 1.31
C ALA A 209 18.01 -11.84 -0.14
N ASP A 210 16.79 -11.90 -0.66
CA ASP A 210 16.50 -12.35 -2.03
C ASP A 210 16.94 -11.33 -3.09
N ASP A 211 16.80 -10.02 -2.84
CA ASP A 211 17.34 -8.97 -3.70
C ASP A 211 18.87 -9.07 -3.79
N ARG A 212 19.54 -9.24 -2.64
CA ARG A 212 21.00 -9.41 -2.59
C ARG A 212 21.47 -10.67 -3.32
N GLU A 213 20.74 -11.76 -3.18
CA GLU A 213 21.07 -13.03 -3.85
C GLU A 213 20.89 -12.89 -5.36
N ALA A 214 19.81 -12.24 -5.82
CA ALA A 214 19.59 -11.98 -7.23
C ALA A 214 20.71 -11.11 -7.82
N ASP A 215 21.18 -10.09 -7.07
CA ASP A 215 22.28 -9.23 -7.49
C ASP A 215 23.61 -9.97 -7.54
N ARG A 216 23.90 -10.81 -6.55
CA ARG A 216 25.14 -11.59 -6.44
C ARG A 216 25.28 -12.66 -7.52
N THR A 217 24.18 -13.30 -7.90
CA THR A 217 24.18 -14.46 -8.81
C THR A 217 24.02 -14.07 -10.29
N THR A 218 23.82 -12.79 -10.59
CA THR A 218 23.59 -12.35 -11.97
C THR A 218 24.67 -11.36 -12.41
N PRO A 219 25.14 -11.43 -13.68
CA PRO A 219 26.09 -10.46 -14.21
C PRO A 219 25.49 -9.05 -14.13
N GLN A 220 26.26 -8.10 -13.58
CA GLN A 220 25.88 -6.69 -13.66
C GLN A 220 26.12 -6.22 -15.10
N ASP A 221 25.20 -5.36 -15.59
CA ASP A 221 25.49 -4.69 -16.85
C ASP A 221 26.59 -3.65 -16.66
N SER A 222 27.31 -3.34 -17.74
CA SER A 222 28.48 -2.45 -17.74
C SER A 222 28.18 -1.01 -17.29
N HIS A 223 26.93 -0.65 -17.00
CA HIS A 223 26.50 0.70 -16.68
C HIS A 223 26.01 0.89 -15.23
N GLY A 224 25.96 -0.18 -14.43
CA GLY A 224 25.72 -0.13 -12.97
C GLY A 224 24.37 0.46 -12.50
N LYS A 225 23.50 0.89 -13.42
CA LYS A 225 22.26 1.59 -13.11
C LYS A 225 20.99 0.77 -13.39
N GLN A 226 21.07 -0.22 -14.25
CA GLN A 226 19.96 -1.09 -14.59
C GLN A 226 20.28 -2.53 -14.24
N ARG A 227 19.32 -3.20 -13.60
CA ARG A 227 19.45 -4.63 -13.31
C ARG A 227 19.30 -5.44 -14.61
N SER A 228 20.13 -6.47 -14.78
CA SER A 228 20.10 -7.35 -15.95
C SER A 228 18.79 -8.13 -16.03
N PRO A 229 18.38 -8.63 -17.21
CA PRO A 229 17.22 -9.54 -17.33
C PRO A 229 17.36 -10.76 -16.41
N ALA A 230 18.55 -11.29 -16.21
CA ALA A 230 18.81 -12.41 -15.32
C ALA A 230 18.50 -12.07 -13.84
N TYR A 231 18.84 -10.86 -13.40
CA TYR A 231 18.44 -10.37 -12.06
C TYR A 231 16.91 -10.45 -11.87
N TRP A 232 16.14 -9.91 -12.82
CA TRP A 232 14.68 -9.92 -12.72
C TRP A 232 14.11 -11.33 -12.69
N THR A 233 14.69 -12.27 -13.44
CA THR A 233 14.28 -13.68 -13.43
C THR A 233 14.52 -14.31 -12.07
N VAL A 234 15.70 -14.10 -11.48
CA VAL A 234 16.03 -14.65 -10.15
C VAL A 234 15.20 -14.01 -9.05
N PHE A 235 15.05 -12.67 -9.09
CA PHE A 235 14.29 -11.95 -8.08
C PHE A 235 12.81 -12.32 -8.12
N TRP A 236 12.22 -12.45 -9.32
CA TRP A 236 10.85 -12.94 -9.49
C TRP A 236 10.67 -14.38 -9.00
N ALA A 237 11.57 -15.28 -9.32
CA ALA A 237 11.48 -16.66 -8.86
C ALA A 237 11.42 -16.80 -7.33
N ARG A 238 12.00 -15.83 -6.60
CA ARG A 238 12.02 -15.80 -5.14
C ARG A 238 10.90 -14.97 -4.52
N GLN A 239 10.63 -13.80 -5.08
CA GLN A 239 9.72 -12.82 -4.52
C GLN A 239 8.36 -12.76 -5.23
N GLY A 240 8.22 -13.36 -6.42
CA GLY A 240 6.95 -13.39 -7.16
C GLY A 240 5.77 -13.92 -6.32
N PRO A 241 5.89 -15.09 -5.67
CA PRO A 241 4.81 -15.60 -4.81
C PRO A 241 4.46 -14.65 -3.66
N VAL A 242 5.44 -13.91 -3.12
CA VAL A 242 5.20 -12.93 -2.05
C VAL A 242 4.47 -11.71 -2.59
N VAL A 243 4.88 -11.17 -3.75
CA VAL A 243 4.21 -10.05 -4.42
C VAL A 243 2.75 -10.40 -4.74
N GLU A 244 2.51 -11.57 -5.34
CA GLU A 244 1.14 -12.03 -5.65
C GLU A 244 0.29 -12.17 -4.39
N GLN A 245 0.85 -12.76 -3.33
CA GLN A 245 0.14 -12.90 -2.04
C GLN A 245 -0.21 -11.54 -1.42
N GLN A 246 0.73 -10.58 -1.42
CA GLN A 246 0.48 -9.25 -0.84
C GLN A 246 -0.57 -8.47 -1.63
N LEU A 247 -0.57 -8.55 -2.96
CA LEU A 247 -1.61 -7.95 -3.81
C LEU A 247 -2.99 -8.58 -3.55
N GLN A 248 -3.05 -9.91 -3.43
CA GLN A 248 -4.30 -10.62 -3.14
C GLN A 248 -4.84 -10.28 -1.75
N LEU A 249 -3.97 -10.24 -0.73
CA LEU A 249 -4.35 -9.85 0.63
C LEU A 249 -4.83 -8.38 0.67
N ALA A 250 -4.13 -7.46 0.02
CA ALA A 250 -4.55 -6.07 -0.07
C ALA A 250 -5.93 -5.93 -0.73
N GLY A 251 -6.15 -6.64 -1.86
CA GLY A 251 -7.44 -6.67 -2.54
C GLY A 251 -8.56 -7.26 -1.67
N LYS A 252 -8.27 -8.35 -0.96
CA LYS A 252 -9.19 -8.97 -0.01
C LYS A 252 -9.56 -8.01 1.12
N HIS A 253 -8.56 -7.41 1.77
CA HIS A 253 -8.78 -6.51 2.90
C HIS A 253 -9.49 -5.21 2.49
N LEU A 254 -9.25 -4.70 1.28
CA LEU A 254 -10.06 -3.60 0.75
C LEU A 254 -11.50 -4.04 0.48
N GLY A 255 -11.73 -5.24 -0.05
CA GLY A 255 -13.07 -5.79 -0.21
C GLY A 255 -13.81 -5.91 1.12
N ASP A 256 -13.14 -6.43 2.16
CA ASP A 256 -13.67 -6.51 3.53
C ASP A 256 -13.99 -5.12 4.09
N ALA A 257 -13.10 -4.14 3.86
CA ALA A 257 -13.29 -2.76 4.26
C ALA A 257 -14.54 -2.13 3.64
N ILE A 258 -14.74 -2.33 2.32
CA ILE A 258 -15.92 -1.82 1.59
C ILE A 258 -17.20 -2.44 2.13
N LEU A 259 -17.21 -3.77 2.28
CA LEU A 259 -18.39 -4.49 2.80
C LEU A 259 -18.72 -4.05 4.22
N SER A 260 -17.72 -3.96 5.10
CA SER A 260 -17.89 -3.51 6.49
C SER A 260 -18.36 -2.05 6.57
N ALA A 261 -17.86 -1.17 5.70
CA ALA A 261 -18.29 0.23 5.64
C ALA A 261 -19.75 0.36 5.16
N TRP A 262 -20.13 -0.43 4.15
CA TRP A 262 -21.50 -0.47 3.65
C TRP A 262 -22.49 -0.96 4.73
N ILE A 263 -22.12 -1.99 5.50
CA ILE A 263 -22.90 -2.46 6.65
C ILE A 263 -22.98 -1.38 7.73
N ALA A 264 -21.87 -0.75 8.09
CA ALA A 264 -21.82 0.32 9.09
C ALA A 264 -22.63 1.56 8.67
N ALA A 265 -22.82 1.77 7.37
CA ALA A 265 -23.67 2.81 6.82
C ALA A 265 -25.18 2.46 6.84
N GLY A 266 -25.53 1.23 7.24
CA GLY A 266 -26.92 0.78 7.31
C GLY A 266 -27.42 0.07 6.04
N ASN A 267 -26.51 -0.52 5.26
CA ASN A 267 -26.82 -1.24 4.00
C ASN A 267 -27.59 -0.39 2.98
N PRO A 268 -27.14 0.85 2.68
CA PRO A 268 -27.91 1.71 1.79
C PRO A 268 -28.00 1.11 0.38
N PRO A 269 -29.18 1.20 -0.28
CA PRO A 269 -29.31 0.79 -1.68
C PRO A 269 -28.51 1.75 -2.58
N SER A 270 -27.86 1.22 -3.62
CA SER A 270 -27.24 2.06 -4.64
C SER A 270 -28.32 2.82 -5.43
N ALA A 271 -28.10 4.13 -5.63
CA ALA A 271 -28.94 4.92 -6.52
C ALA A 271 -28.65 4.63 -8.02
N ALA A 272 -27.60 3.89 -8.32
CA ALA A 272 -27.30 3.45 -9.68
C ALA A 272 -28.36 2.42 -10.13
N ARG A 273 -29.35 2.88 -10.90
CA ARG A 273 -30.18 1.95 -11.67
C ARG A 273 -29.30 1.27 -12.71
N PRO A 274 -29.38 -0.07 -12.88
CA PRO A 274 -28.83 -0.69 -14.06
C PRO A 274 -29.46 -0.01 -15.28
N ALA A 275 -28.63 0.39 -16.23
CA ALA A 275 -29.13 0.84 -17.52
C ALA A 275 -29.96 -0.31 -18.10
N SER A 276 -31.26 -0.04 -18.31
CA SER A 276 -32.22 -0.94 -18.93
C SER A 276 -31.87 -1.26 -20.36
#